data_bf7d1f287145ed0c6298052f361952ec
#
_entry.id   bf7d1f287145ed0c6298052f361952ec
#
_cell.length_a   1.000
_cell.length_b   1.000
_cell.length_c   1.000
_cell.angle_alpha   90.00
_cell.angle_beta   90.00
_cell.angle_gamma   90.00
#
_symmetry.space_group_name_H-M   'P 1'
#
loop_
_entity.id
_entity.type
_entity.pdbx_description
1 polymer ?
#
loop_
_entity_poly.entity_id
_entity_poly.type
_entity_poly.pdbx_seq_one_letter_code
_entity_poly.pdbx_strand_id
1 'polypeptide(L)'
;LSIFVSSKYVWSVKISVKDDLKLENSEEDIEALGITKGVKKDKIDTDKVINELRLKRDDIAWVGIDIEGTNIKINIVKADKAPNIIDNSDYCNIVASKAGIIKKIIAQNGTAIAKVGDQVQKGDILIAGYMEGKYTDTRYVHSLGEVEAIVSYQKSKEIKFFNQEENRNYTLEEAIEIGKNELTLDTKKEFGEKEIFDTRIDTEEHEDGVIVKIIYDVLESIGEEQKIE
;
A
#
# COMPACT_ATOMS: atom_id res chain seq x y z
N LEU A 1 54.00 -29.01 -11.04
CA LEU A 1 54.17 -27.79 -10.25
C LEU A 1 53.09 -26.71 -10.54
N SER A 2 52.58 -26.66 -11.80
CA SER A 2 51.58 -25.66 -12.23
C SER A 2 50.20 -25.80 -11.59
N ILE A 3 49.72 -27.03 -11.31
CA ILE A 3 48.41 -27.33 -10.76
C ILE A 3 48.29 -26.88 -9.27
N PHE A 4 49.37 -26.96 -8.51
CA PHE A 4 49.38 -26.55 -7.09
C PHE A 4 49.31 -25.04 -6.89
N VAL A 5 49.76 -24.24 -7.85
CA VAL A 5 49.70 -22.78 -7.81
C VAL A 5 48.30 -22.29 -8.13
N SER A 6 47.63 -22.95 -9.10
CA SER A 6 46.29 -22.58 -9.54
C SER A 6 45.21 -22.84 -8.48
N SER A 7 45.40 -23.83 -7.59
CA SER A 7 44.46 -24.17 -6.52
C SER A 7 44.34 -23.13 -5.38
N LYS A 8 45.27 -22.14 -5.35
CA LYS A 8 45.26 -21.05 -4.37
C LYS A 8 44.43 -19.84 -4.80
N TYR A 9 43.94 -19.82 -6.01
CA TYR A 9 43.19 -18.73 -6.57
C TYR A 9 41.72 -19.09 -6.76
N VAL A 10 40.86 -18.09 -6.72
CA VAL A 10 39.42 -18.23 -7.00
C VAL A 10 39.18 -18.31 -8.52
N TRP A 11 38.53 -19.37 -8.97
CA TRP A 11 38.22 -19.58 -10.39
C TRP A 11 36.78 -19.22 -10.71
N SER A 12 35.85 -19.43 -9.80
CA SER A 12 34.47 -19.04 -9.97
C SER A 12 33.84 -18.51 -8.67
N VAL A 13 32.96 -17.55 -8.85
CA VAL A 13 32.09 -17.02 -7.78
C VAL A 13 30.65 -17.28 -8.23
N LYS A 14 29.88 -17.96 -7.40
CA LYS A 14 28.44 -18.20 -7.62
C LYS A 14 27.66 -17.56 -6.50
N ILE A 15 26.71 -16.72 -6.87
CA ILE A 15 25.79 -16.06 -5.95
C ILE A 15 24.45 -16.74 -6.10
N SER A 16 23.88 -17.23 -5.01
CA SER A 16 22.55 -17.84 -4.93
C SER A 16 21.71 -17.03 -3.95
N VAL A 17 20.59 -16.51 -4.41
CA VAL A 17 19.60 -15.84 -3.56
C VAL A 17 18.48 -16.83 -3.32
N LYS A 18 18.06 -17.00 -2.06
CA LYS A 18 16.96 -17.89 -1.71
C LYS A 18 15.68 -17.43 -2.41
N ASP A 19 14.87 -18.39 -2.87
CA ASP A 19 13.60 -18.19 -3.57
C ASP A 19 13.71 -17.54 -4.98
N ASP A 20 14.87 -17.71 -5.65
CA ASP A 20 15.15 -17.17 -7.00
C ASP A 20 14.90 -15.66 -7.15
N LEU A 21 14.86 -14.93 -6.05
CA LEU A 21 14.70 -13.50 -6.02
C LEU A 21 15.98 -12.82 -6.54
N LYS A 22 15.85 -11.91 -7.50
CA LYS A 22 16.98 -11.08 -7.93
C LYS A 22 17.28 -10.02 -6.87
N LEU A 23 18.52 -9.98 -6.42
CA LEU A 23 19.06 -8.89 -5.62
C LEU A 23 19.82 -7.96 -6.57
N GLU A 24 19.32 -6.76 -6.78
CA GLU A 24 19.98 -5.79 -7.66
C GLU A 24 21.38 -5.44 -7.12
N ASN A 25 22.37 -5.32 -8.01
CA ASN A 25 23.75 -4.94 -7.74
C ASN A 25 24.52 -5.85 -6.76
N SER A 26 24.03 -7.06 -6.45
CA SER A 26 24.72 -7.96 -5.51
C SER A 26 26.08 -8.42 -6.02
N GLU A 27 26.27 -8.57 -7.33
CA GLU A 27 27.56 -8.92 -7.93
C GLU A 27 28.56 -7.78 -7.77
N GLU A 28 28.16 -6.54 -8.03
CA GLU A 28 29.01 -5.35 -7.89
C GLU A 28 29.43 -5.11 -6.44
N ASP A 29 28.53 -5.29 -5.49
CA ASP A 29 28.82 -5.15 -4.06
C ASP A 29 29.85 -6.19 -3.59
N ILE A 30 29.72 -7.43 -4.04
CA ILE A 30 30.64 -8.54 -3.71
C ILE A 30 32.01 -8.32 -4.34
N GLU A 31 32.06 -7.86 -5.58
CA GLU A 31 33.30 -7.49 -6.26
C GLU A 31 34.02 -6.33 -5.56
N ALA A 32 33.27 -5.31 -5.14
CA ALA A 32 33.81 -4.15 -4.40
C ALA A 32 34.42 -4.56 -3.04
N LEU A 33 33.90 -5.65 -2.43
CA LEU A 33 34.43 -6.23 -1.18
C LEU A 33 35.61 -7.19 -1.41
N GLY A 34 36.11 -7.30 -2.65
CA GLY A 34 37.32 -8.03 -2.97
C GLY A 34 37.13 -9.51 -3.31
N ILE A 35 35.88 -9.98 -3.49
CA ILE A 35 35.63 -11.35 -3.95
C ILE A 35 35.46 -11.34 -5.47
N THR A 36 36.56 -11.56 -6.17
CA THR A 36 36.57 -11.64 -7.64
C THR A 36 37.35 -12.86 -8.13
N LYS A 37 37.14 -13.26 -9.39
CA LYS A 37 37.93 -14.30 -10.03
C LYS A 37 39.41 -13.87 -10.08
N GLY A 38 40.30 -14.79 -9.73
CA GLY A 38 41.74 -14.54 -9.74
C GLY A 38 42.31 -14.02 -8.43
N VAL A 39 41.50 -13.76 -7.42
CA VAL A 39 41.98 -13.37 -6.09
C VAL A 39 42.53 -14.58 -5.34
N LYS A 40 43.60 -14.38 -4.55
CA LYS A 40 44.09 -15.42 -3.65
C LYS A 40 43.14 -15.66 -2.49
N LYS A 41 42.80 -16.93 -2.26
CA LYS A 41 41.88 -17.33 -1.15
C LYS A 41 42.34 -16.85 0.22
N ASP A 42 43.65 -16.86 0.49
CA ASP A 42 44.23 -16.41 1.76
C ASP A 42 44.00 -14.91 2.04
N LYS A 43 43.64 -14.13 1.04
CA LYS A 43 43.34 -12.70 1.17
C LYS A 43 41.87 -12.41 1.40
N ILE A 44 41.01 -13.43 1.32
CA ILE A 44 39.57 -13.28 1.48
C ILE A 44 39.26 -13.50 2.97
N ASP A 45 38.83 -12.44 3.63
CA ASP A 45 38.28 -12.48 4.99
C ASP A 45 36.74 -12.56 4.85
N THR A 46 36.21 -13.78 4.91
CA THR A 46 34.79 -14.06 4.74
C THR A 46 33.94 -13.35 5.79
N ASP A 47 34.41 -13.31 7.05
CA ASP A 47 33.64 -12.68 8.14
C ASP A 47 33.55 -11.16 7.94
N LYS A 48 34.67 -10.56 7.51
CA LYS A 48 34.68 -9.14 7.17
C LYS A 48 33.72 -8.83 6.02
N VAL A 49 33.74 -9.62 4.94
CA VAL A 49 32.84 -9.42 3.79
C VAL A 49 31.38 -9.58 4.18
N ILE A 50 31.04 -10.60 4.98
CA ILE A 50 29.67 -10.80 5.48
C ILE A 50 29.21 -9.59 6.29
N ASN A 51 30.04 -9.10 7.21
CA ASN A 51 29.69 -7.97 8.06
C ASN A 51 29.54 -6.68 7.25
N GLU A 52 30.45 -6.37 6.33
CA GLU A 52 30.37 -5.19 5.48
C GLU A 52 29.17 -5.22 4.53
N LEU A 53 28.85 -6.40 3.98
CA LEU A 53 27.68 -6.55 3.11
C LEU A 53 26.36 -6.31 3.88
N ARG A 54 26.26 -6.85 5.10
CA ARG A 54 25.08 -6.63 5.97
C ARG A 54 24.96 -5.18 6.45
N LEU A 55 26.08 -4.48 6.66
CA LEU A 55 26.06 -3.06 7.02
C LEU A 55 25.65 -2.15 5.86
N LYS A 56 25.96 -2.56 4.63
CA LYS A 56 25.61 -1.78 3.41
C LYS A 56 24.20 -2.03 2.91
N ARG A 57 23.59 -3.18 3.27
CA ARG A 57 22.38 -3.69 2.64
C ARG A 57 21.34 -4.08 3.68
N ASP A 58 20.31 -3.24 3.83
CA ASP A 58 19.18 -3.49 4.74
C ASP A 58 18.23 -4.57 4.21
N ASP A 59 18.34 -4.91 2.91
CA ASP A 59 17.52 -5.91 2.24
C ASP A 59 18.10 -7.33 2.35
N ILE A 60 19.16 -7.53 3.14
CA ILE A 60 19.79 -8.82 3.39
C ILE A 60 19.59 -9.26 4.84
N ALA A 61 18.86 -10.37 5.03
CA ALA A 61 18.68 -10.99 6.34
C ALA A 61 19.89 -11.84 6.76
N TRP A 62 20.45 -12.59 5.80
CA TRP A 62 21.54 -13.49 6.07
C TRP A 62 22.43 -13.69 4.84
N VAL A 63 23.72 -13.83 5.05
CA VAL A 63 24.74 -14.16 4.04
C VAL A 63 25.63 -15.27 4.56
N GLY A 64 25.86 -16.28 3.74
CA GLY A 64 26.86 -17.31 3.95
C GLY A 64 27.85 -17.36 2.79
N ILE A 65 29.13 -17.50 3.10
CA ILE A 65 30.20 -17.61 2.10
C ILE A 65 30.95 -18.92 2.34
N ASP A 66 30.87 -19.82 1.37
CA ASP A 66 31.54 -21.12 1.41
C ASP A 66 32.62 -21.17 0.32
N ILE A 67 33.85 -21.58 0.72
CA ILE A 67 34.97 -21.76 -0.20
C ILE A 67 35.20 -23.26 -0.42
N GLU A 68 34.74 -23.76 -1.57
CA GLU A 68 34.90 -25.15 -1.97
C GLU A 68 35.97 -25.29 -3.09
N GLY A 69 37.15 -25.71 -2.72
CA GLY A 69 38.27 -25.82 -3.69
C GLY A 69 38.66 -24.45 -4.25
N THR A 70 38.43 -24.21 -5.54
CA THR A 70 38.66 -22.92 -6.23
C THR A 70 37.37 -22.12 -6.47
N ASN A 71 36.26 -22.62 -5.97
CA ASN A 71 34.94 -22.00 -6.17
C ASN A 71 34.47 -21.33 -4.88
N ILE A 72 33.88 -20.16 -4.99
CA ILE A 72 33.20 -19.49 -3.88
C ILE A 72 31.70 -19.55 -4.14
N LYS A 73 30.96 -20.02 -3.15
CA LYS A 73 29.49 -19.98 -3.13
C LYS A 73 29.04 -18.94 -2.11
N ILE A 74 28.25 -18.01 -2.56
CA ILE A 74 27.66 -16.97 -1.70
C ILE A 74 26.15 -17.22 -1.70
N ASN A 75 25.63 -17.55 -0.53
CA ASN A 75 24.22 -17.78 -0.33
C ASN A 75 23.65 -16.58 0.40
N ILE A 76 22.65 -15.94 -0.19
CA ILE A 76 22.01 -14.74 0.35
C ILE A 76 20.54 -15.07 0.63
N VAL A 77 20.09 -14.74 1.83
CA VAL A 77 18.68 -14.72 2.20
C VAL A 77 18.25 -13.25 2.27
N LYS A 78 17.29 -12.89 1.43
CA LYS A 78 16.73 -11.56 1.43
C LYS A 78 15.97 -11.34 2.73
N ALA A 79 16.14 -10.16 3.34
CA ALA A 79 15.25 -9.74 4.40
C ALA A 79 13.85 -9.59 3.81
N ASP A 80 12.85 -10.22 4.40
CA ASP A 80 11.50 -9.72 4.21
C ASP A 80 11.58 -8.24 4.52
N LYS A 81 11.00 -7.39 3.65
CA LYS A 81 10.97 -5.94 3.92
C LYS A 81 10.55 -5.80 5.37
N ALA A 82 11.46 -5.32 6.20
CA ALA A 82 11.09 -4.92 7.55
C ALA A 82 9.83 -4.07 7.37
N PRO A 83 8.74 -4.34 8.09
CA PRO A 83 7.60 -3.45 8.06
C PRO A 83 8.21 -2.07 8.23
N ASN A 84 7.85 -1.12 7.36
CA ASN A 84 8.36 0.23 7.40
C ASN A 84 8.47 0.58 8.87
N ILE A 85 9.69 0.84 9.38
CA ILE A 85 9.85 1.36 10.72
C ILE A 85 9.20 2.72 10.60
N ILE A 86 7.90 2.76 10.91
CA ILE A 86 7.16 3.99 11.05
C ILE A 86 7.95 4.70 12.12
N ASP A 87 8.47 5.87 11.80
CA ASP A 87 9.16 6.69 12.78
C ASP A 87 8.12 7.03 13.87
N ASN A 88 8.07 6.18 14.90
CA ASN A 88 7.16 6.30 16.02
C ASN A 88 7.50 7.49 16.91
N SER A 89 8.38 8.38 16.47
CA SER A 89 8.75 9.59 17.21
C SER A 89 7.64 10.62 17.22
N ASP A 90 6.75 10.60 16.23
CA ASP A 90 5.64 11.53 16.14
C ASP A 90 4.34 10.84 16.58
N TYR A 91 3.74 11.32 17.64
CA TYR A 91 2.41 10.87 18.05
C TYR A 91 1.36 11.33 17.04
N CYS A 92 0.46 10.42 16.65
CA CYS A 92 -0.60 10.75 15.70
C CYS A 92 -1.91 10.09 16.07
N ASN A 93 -3.01 10.70 15.63
CA ASN A 93 -4.33 10.09 15.57
C ASN A 93 -4.57 9.53 14.17
N ILE A 94 -5.49 8.58 14.03
CA ILE A 94 -6.12 8.27 12.75
C ILE A 94 -7.47 8.98 12.74
N VAL A 95 -7.66 9.87 11.76
CA VAL A 95 -8.88 10.67 11.56
C VAL A 95 -9.57 10.28 10.27
N ALA A 96 -10.86 10.58 10.18
CA ALA A 96 -11.64 10.35 8.97
C ALA A 96 -11.24 11.32 7.85
N SER A 97 -10.80 10.83 6.71
CA SER A 97 -10.54 11.62 5.50
C SER A 97 -11.82 12.02 4.76
N LYS A 98 -12.90 11.27 4.98
CA LYS A 98 -14.23 11.47 4.38
C LYS A 98 -15.33 11.19 5.40
N ALA A 99 -16.52 11.77 5.16
CA ALA A 99 -17.72 11.41 5.91
C ALA A 99 -18.22 10.04 5.48
N GLY A 100 -18.74 9.24 6.41
CA GLY A 100 -19.27 7.92 6.10
C GLY A 100 -19.78 7.17 7.33
N ILE A 101 -20.21 5.93 7.12
CA ILE A 101 -20.64 5.02 8.17
C ILE A 101 -19.60 3.91 8.31
N ILE A 102 -19.02 3.78 9.48
CA ILE A 102 -17.95 2.80 9.74
C ILE A 102 -18.47 1.36 9.60
N LYS A 103 -17.80 0.57 8.78
CA LYS A 103 -18.06 -0.86 8.60
C LYS A 103 -17.03 -1.74 9.27
N LYS A 104 -15.78 -1.29 9.32
CA LYS A 104 -14.68 -2.02 9.93
C LYS A 104 -13.73 -1.04 10.60
N ILE A 105 -13.28 -1.38 11.79
CA ILE A 105 -12.21 -0.66 12.49
C ILE A 105 -11.33 -1.66 13.22
N ILE A 106 -10.03 -1.60 12.94
CA ILE A 106 -9.01 -2.43 13.59
C ILE A 106 -7.91 -1.49 14.07
N ALA A 107 -7.84 -1.25 15.37
CA ALA A 107 -6.75 -0.52 15.99
C ALA A 107 -5.62 -1.51 16.34
N GLN A 108 -4.47 -1.37 15.72
CA GLN A 108 -3.26 -2.14 16.03
C GLN A 108 -2.47 -1.46 17.14
N ASN A 109 -2.46 -0.13 17.15
CA ASN A 109 -1.86 0.72 18.18
C ASN A 109 -2.73 1.96 18.38
N GLY A 110 -2.86 2.44 19.61
CA GLY A 110 -3.77 3.53 19.97
C GLY A 110 -5.12 3.03 20.50
N THR A 111 -6.03 3.94 20.76
CA THR A 111 -7.36 3.66 21.32
C THR A 111 -8.44 3.94 20.28
N ALA A 112 -9.20 2.91 19.88
CA ALA A 112 -10.36 3.09 19.00
C ALA A 112 -11.43 3.94 19.69
N ILE A 113 -11.72 5.11 19.16
CA ILE A 113 -12.76 6.04 19.63
C ILE A 113 -14.07 5.75 18.94
N ALA A 114 -14.03 5.58 17.62
CA ALA A 114 -15.21 5.25 16.82
C ALA A 114 -15.47 3.74 16.81
N LYS A 115 -16.70 3.37 16.49
CA LYS A 115 -17.19 1.97 16.46
C LYS A 115 -17.86 1.66 15.14
N VAL A 116 -17.97 0.38 14.84
CA VAL A 116 -18.75 -0.09 13.70
C VAL A 116 -20.19 0.39 13.82
N GLY A 117 -20.71 1.00 12.77
CA GLY A 117 -22.04 1.60 12.72
C GLY A 117 -22.08 3.11 13.00
N ASP A 118 -21.02 3.69 13.54
CA ASP A 118 -20.96 5.13 13.78
C ASP A 118 -20.92 5.92 12.46
N GLN A 119 -21.66 7.01 12.43
CA GLN A 119 -21.59 8.01 11.36
C GLN A 119 -20.52 9.04 11.74
N VAL A 120 -19.52 9.20 10.86
CA VAL A 120 -18.40 10.11 11.07
C VAL A 120 -18.33 11.17 9.99
N GLN A 121 -17.77 12.31 10.36
CA GLN A 121 -17.48 13.42 9.46
C GLN A 121 -15.98 13.46 9.17
N LYS A 122 -15.60 14.14 8.08
CA LYS A 122 -14.20 14.39 7.78
C LYS A 122 -13.52 15.11 8.96
N GLY A 123 -12.40 14.58 9.44
CA GLY A 123 -11.63 15.10 10.56
C GLY A 123 -11.97 14.50 11.92
N ASP A 124 -13.02 13.69 12.03
CA ASP A 124 -13.34 13.00 13.28
C ASP A 124 -12.24 11.99 13.64
N ILE A 125 -11.88 11.93 14.93
CA ILE A 125 -10.88 10.99 15.42
C ILE A 125 -11.49 9.59 15.44
N LEU A 126 -10.89 8.66 14.70
CA LEU A 126 -11.28 7.27 14.62
C LEU A 126 -10.49 6.41 15.60
N ILE A 127 -9.16 6.60 15.61
CA ILE A 127 -8.24 5.94 16.54
C ILE A 127 -7.37 7.02 17.15
N ALA A 128 -7.45 7.20 18.45
CA ALA A 128 -6.67 8.20 19.16
C ALA A 128 -5.24 7.74 19.45
N GLY A 129 -4.30 8.66 19.32
CA GLY A 129 -2.85 8.44 19.57
C GLY A 129 -2.50 8.36 21.04
N TYR A 130 -3.33 7.69 21.83
CA TYR A 130 -3.01 7.39 23.23
C TYR A 130 -3.55 6.01 23.65
N MET A 131 -2.94 5.47 24.67
CA MET A 131 -3.38 4.25 25.34
C MET A 131 -3.52 4.51 26.83
N GLU A 132 -4.64 4.09 27.41
CA GLU A 132 -4.89 4.15 28.85
C GLU A 132 -4.62 2.79 29.48
N GLY A 133 -3.70 2.73 30.41
CA GLY A 133 -3.48 1.53 31.21
C GLY A 133 -4.43 1.47 32.38
N LYS A 134 -4.93 0.26 32.72
CA LYS A 134 -5.86 0.05 33.85
C LYS A 134 -5.31 0.56 35.19
N TYR A 135 -3.97 0.70 35.31
CA TYR A 135 -3.27 1.12 36.54
C TYR A 135 -2.06 2.01 36.25
N THR A 136 -1.94 2.53 35.03
CA THR A 136 -0.81 3.37 34.59
C THR A 136 -1.32 4.66 33.96
N ASP A 137 -0.47 5.69 33.92
CA ASP A 137 -0.79 6.95 33.28
C ASP A 137 -1.04 6.79 31.76
N THR A 138 -1.78 7.73 31.19
CA THR A 138 -2.00 7.82 29.74
C THR A 138 -0.66 7.92 29.02
N ARG A 139 -0.45 7.05 28.04
CA ARG A 139 0.73 7.02 27.20
C ARG A 139 0.37 7.42 25.79
N TYR A 140 1.04 8.44 25.25
CA TYR A 140 0.91 8.81 23.84
C TYR A 140 1.65 7.80 22.97
N VAL A 141 1.06 7.51 21.80
CA VAL A 141 1.57 6.54 20.83
C VAL A 141 1.31 7.03 19.41
N HIS A 142 2.07 6.51 18.47
CA HIS A 142 1.74 6.61 17.04
C HIS A 142 0.60 5.63 16.74
N SER A 143 -0.59 6.14 16.42
CA SER A 143 -1.74 5.29 16.10
C SER A 143 -1.52 4.51 14.82
N LEU A 144 -1.87 3.24 14.86
CA LEU A 144 -1.86 2.34 13.72
C LEU A 144 -3.18 1.58 13.66
N GLY A 145 -3.76 1.50 12.47
CA GLY A 145 -4.99 0.75 12.29
C GLY A 145 -5.58 0.91 10.90
N GLU A 146 -6.63 0.18 10.67
CA GLU A 146 -7.39 0.18 9.42
C GLU A 146 -8.84 0.56 9.74
N VAL A 147 -9.38 1.50 8.97
CA VAL A 147 -10.79 1.91 9.11
C VAL A 147 -11.42 1.95 7.73
N GLU A 148 -12.47 1.13 7.54
CA GLU A 148 -13.27 1.10 6.34
C GLU A 148 -14.68 1.62 6.65
N ALA A 149 -15.19 2.46 5.76
CA ALA A 149 -16.51 3.03 5.88
C ALA A 149 -17.26 3.00 4.55
N ILE A 150 -18.59 3.01 4.65
CA ILE A 150 -19.44 3.31 3.51
C ILE A 150 -19.48 4.83 3.35
N VAL A 151 -18.99 5.28 2.20
CA VAL A 151 -19.00 6.67 1.78
C VAL A 151 -20.05 6.85 0.68
N SER A 152 -20.98 7.78 0.88
CA SER A 152 -22.04 8.07 -0.10
C SER A 152 -21.59 9.14 -1.08
N TYR A 153 -21.69 8.85 -2.36
CA TYR A 153 -21.44 9.76 -3.47
C TYR A 153 -22.72 10.04 -4.21
N GLN A 154 -22.90 11.28 -4.64
CA GLN A 154 -24.06 11.68 -5.45
C GLN A 154 -23.56 12.31 -6.74
N LYS A 155 -24.14 11.86 -7.85
CA LYS A 155 -24.02 12.52 -9.16
C LYS A 155 -25.41 12.83 -9.70
N SER A 156 -25.52 13.91 -10.44
CA SER A 156 -26.75 14.31 -11.10
C SER A 156 -26.47 14.75 -12.52
N LYS A 157 -27.44 14.51 -13.39
CA LYS A 157 -27.41 14.96 -14.78
C LYS A 157 -28.79 15.43 -15.20
N GLU A 158 -28.84 16.58 -15.84
CA GLU A 158 -30.04 17.11 -16.47
C GLU A 158 -30.12 16.63 -17.91
N ILE A 159 -31.25 16.05 -18.28
CA ILE A 159 -31.58 15.63 -19.64
C ILE A 159 -32.76 16.44 -20.11
N LYS A 160 -32.54 17.24 -21.15
CA LYS A 160 -33.63 18.01 -21.77
C LYS A 160 -34.53 17.13 -22.63
N PHE A 161 -35.82 17.41 -22.60
CA PHE A 161 -36.80 16.66 -23.42
C PHE A 161 -36.58 16.91 -24.92
N PHE A 162 -36.21 18.13 -25.34
CA PHE A 162 -35.84 18.38 -26.72
C PHE A 162 -34.33 18.18 -26.98
N ASN A 163 -34.04 17.21 -27.80
CA ASN A 163 -32.68 16.98 -28.28
C ASN A 163 -32.44 17.70 -29.59
N GLN A 164 -31.58 18.72 -29.58
CA GLN A 164 -31.26 19.53 -30.78
C GLN A 164 -30.49 18.75 -31.85
N GLU A 165 -29.61 17.80 -31.41
CA GLU A 165 -28.79 17.02 -32.34
C GLU A 165 -29.61 16.00 -33.13
N GLU A 166 -30.56 15.33 -32.46
CA GLU A 166 -31.45 14.34 -33.05
C GLU A 166 -32.73 14.98 -33.62
N ASN A 167 -32.98 16.26 -33.33
CA ASN A 167 -34.19 17.01 -33.69
C ASN A 167 -35.47 16.29 -33.31
N ARG A 168 -35.51 15.71 -32.10
CA ARG A 168 -36.68 14.99 -31.55
C ARG A 168 -36.92 15.27 -30.09
N ASN A 169 -38.11 15.06 -29.63
CA ASN A 169 -38.44 15.06 -28.21
C ASN A 169 -38.29 13.66 -27.62
N TYR A 170 -37.69 13.59 -26.44
CA TYR A 170 -37.68 12.40 -25.59
C TYR A 170 -38.94 12.37 -24.73
N THR A 171 -39.45 11.18 -24.48
CA THR A 171 -40.40 10.97 -23.40
C THR A 171 -39.67 11.06 -22.03
N LEU A 172 -40.41 11.26 -20.95
CA LEU A 172 -39.84 11.25 -19.60
C LEU A 172 -39.06 9.95 -19.32
N GLU A 173 -39.60 8.81 -19.71
CA GLU A 173 -38.98 7.49 -19.53
C GLU A 173 -37.67 7.36 -20.31
N GLU A 174 -37.66 7.80 -21.58
CA GLU A 174 -36.43 7.82 -22.41
C GLU A 174 -35.35 8.74 -21.79
N ALA A 175 -35.72 9.93 -21.36
CA ALA A 175 -34.78 10.89 -20.74
C ALA A 175 -34.19 10.35 -19.43
N ILE A 176 -34.99 9.69 -18.59
CA ILE A 176 -34.52 9.03 -17.36
C ILE A 176 -33.55 7.90 -17.71
N GLU A 177 -33.85 7.07 -18.71
CA GLU A 177 -32.98 5.96 -19.12
C GLU A 177 -31.64 6.45 -19.68
N ILE A 178 -31.63 7.51 -20.48
CA ILE A 178 -30.42 8.17 -20.97
C ILE A 178 -29.57 8.67 -19.79
N GLY A 179 -30.17 9.42 -18.87
CA GLY A 179 -29.50 9.93 -17.71
C GLY A 179 -28.89 8.83 -16.83
N LYS A 180 -29.61 7.74 -16.59
CA LYS A 180 -29.12 6.57 -15.86
C LYS A 180 -27.92 5.92 -16.55
N ASN A 181 -28.00 5.70 -17.86
CA ASN A 181 -26.92 5.06 -18.61
C ASN A 181 -25.65 5.89 -18.61
N GLU A 182 -25.75 7.19 -18.83
CA GLU A 182 -24.61 8.09 -18.83
C GLU A 182 -23.95 8.18 -17.43
N LEU A 183 -24.75 8.36 -16.38
CA LEU A 183 -24.26 8.41 -15.00
C LEU A 183 -23.65 7.07 -14.58
N THR A 184 -24.21 5.94 -15.02
CA THR A 184 -23.64 4.61 -14.74
C THR A 184 -22.28 4.41 -15.42
N LEU A 185 -22.14 4.88 -16.67
CA LEU A 185 -20.85 4.85 -17.37
C LEU A 185 -19.79 5.70 -16.67
N ASP A 186 -20.16 6.90 -16.24
CA ASP A 186 -19.26 7.80 -15.52
C ASP A 186 -18.87 7.24 -14.15
N THR A 187 -19.78 6.55 -13.48
CA THR A 187 -19.50 5.85 -12.21
C THR A 187 -18.49 4.73 -12.40
N LYS A 188 -18.68 3.89 -13.42
CA LYS A 188 -17.73 2.80 -13.73
C LYS A 188 -16.33 3.31 -14.05
N LYS A 189 -16.23 4.45 -14.73
CA LYS A 189 -14.92 5.08 -15.02
C LYS A 189 -14.23 5.59 -13.77
N GLU A 190 -14.98 6.17 -12.82
CA GLU A 190 -14.43 6.81 -11.62
C GLU A 190 -14.05 5.79 -10.54
N PHE A 191 -14.94 4.84 -10.26
CA PHE A 191 -14.74 3.90 -9.15
C PHE A 191 -14.07 2.59 -9.58
N GLY A 192 -14.05 2.27 -10.89
CA GLY A 192 -13.38 1.08 -11.40
C GLY A 192 -13.87 -0.21 -10.74
N GLU A 193 -12.94 -0.88 -10.05
CA GLU A 193 -13.18 -2.15 -9.35
C GLU A 193 -13.60 -1.98 -7.87
N LYS A 194 -13.84 -0.74 -7.40
CA LYS A 194 -14.27 -0.54 -6.01
C LYS A 194 -15.62 -1.20 -5.77
N GLU A 195 -15.80 -1.72 -4.56
CA GLU A 195 -17.05 -2.36 -4.16
C GLU A 195 -18.15 -1.32 -3.94
N ILE A 196 -19.14 -1.31 -4.82
CA ILE A 196 -20.35 -0.51 -4.67
C ILE A 196 -21.33 -1.31 -3.84
N PHE A 197 -21.62 -0.82 -2.64
CA PHE A 197 -22.47 -1.49 -1.66
C PHE A 197 -23.95 -1.32 -1.96
N ASP A 198 -24.37 -0.14 -2.40
CA ASP A 198 -25.75 0.18 -2.77
C ASP A 198 -25.81 1.26 -3.84
N THR A 199 -26.90 1.27 -4.61
CA THR A 199 -27.16 2.29 -5.65
C THR A 199 -28.63 2.70 -5.60
N ARG A 200 -28.88 3.98 -5.39
CA ARG A 200 -30.22 4.57 -5.37
C ARG A 200 -30.35 5.59 -6.49
N ILE A 201 -31.50 5.63 -7.13
CA ILE A 201 -31.81 6.56 -8.20
C ILE A 201 -33.00 7.41 -7.77
N ASP A 202 -32.85 8.71 -7.92
CA ASP A 202 -33.90 9.70 -7.71
C ASP A 202 -34.05 10.56 -8.97
N THR A 203 -35.24 11.05 -9.23
CA THR A 203 -35.56 11.83 -10.44
C THR A 203 -36.41 13.02 -10.08
N GLU A 204 -36.10 14.18 -10.66
CA GLU A 204 -36.83 15.43 -10.47
C GLU A 204 -37.21 15.98 -11.83
N GLU A 205 -38.51 15.98 -12.12
CA GLU A 205 -39.08 16.44 -13.41
C GLU A 205 -39.27 17.96 -13.41
N HIS A 206 -38.89 18.60 -14.52
CA HIS A 206 -39.08 20.02 -14.82
C HIS A 206 -39.82 20.19 -16.13
N GLU A 207 -40.25 21.42 -16.45
CA GLU A 207 -41.03 21.71 -17.66
C GLU A 207 -40.30 21.33 -18.96
N ASP A 208 -38.99 21.44 -19.01
CA ASP A 208 -38.18 21.24 -20.22
C ASP A 208 -37.21 20.05 -20.13
N GLY A 209 -37.24 19.28 -19.05
CA GLY A 209 -36.33 18.14 -18.84
C GLY A 209 -36.51 17.41 -17.52
N VAL A 210 -35.62 16.50 -17.24
CA VAL A 210 -35.55 15.74 -16.00
C VAL A 210 -34.13 15.76 -15.43
N ILE A 211 -34.00 15.97 -14.14
CA ILE A 211 -32.73 15.75 -13.43
C ILE A 211 -32.73 14.33 -12.88
N VAL A 212 -31.79 13.53 -13.35
CA VAL A 212 -31.54 12.19 -12.82
C VAL A 212 -30.42 12.27 -11.81
N LYS A 213 -30.65 11.79 -10.59
CA LYS A 213 -29.66 11.74 -9.50
C LYS A 213 -29.35 10.28 -9.21
N ILE A 214 -28.08 9.93 -9.15
CA ILE A 214 -27.63 8.61 -8.68
C ILE A 214 -26.84 8.81 -7.41
N ILE A 215 -27.17 8.05 -6.36
CA ILE A 215 -26.46 7.99 -5.10
C ILE A 215 -25.87 6.59 -5.01
N TYR A 216 -24.56 6.47 -4.84
CA TYR A 216 -23.88 5.20 -4.60
C TYR A 216 -23.12 5.23 -3.31
N ASP A 217 -23.27 4.13 -2.61
CA ASP A 217 -22.57 3.86 -1.37
C ASP A 217 -21.39 2.94 -1.68
N VAL A 218 -20.16 3.45 -1.45
CA VAL A 218 -18.92 2.75 -1.79
C VAL A 218 -18.16 2.41 -0.51
N LEU A 219 -17.67 1.18 -0.39
CA LEU A 219 -16.79 0.78 0.70
C LEU A 219 -15.37 1.27 0.42
N GLU A 220 -14.84 2.10 1.30
CA GLU A 220 -13.50 2.69 1.17
C GLU A 220 -12.76 2.74 2.50
N SER A 221 -11.43 2.70 2.44
CA SER A 221 -10.59 3.06 3.57
C SER A 221 -10.63 4.58 3.74
N ILE A 222 -10.93 5.04 4.96
CA ILE A 222 -11.07 6.47 5.28
C ILE A 222 -10.09 6.95 6.36
N GLY A 223 -9.24 6.05 6.89
CA GLY A 223 -8.26 6.44 7.92
C GLY A 223 -7.10 7.24 7.32
N GLU A 224 -6.80 8.40 7.91
CA GLU A 224 -5.67 9.25 7.57
C GLU A 224 -4.92 9.65 8.85
N GLU A 225 -3.59 9.65 8.82
CA GLU A 225 -2.78 10.04 9.95
C GLU A 225 -2.80 11.57 10.16
N GLN A 226 -3.05 11.99 11.39
CA GLN A 226 -2.98 13.39 11.81
C GLN A 226 -2.05 13.50 13.02
N LYS A 227 -0.97 14.29 12.90
CA LYS A 227 -0.04 14.55 14.01
C LYS A 227 -0.77 15.22 15.18
N ILE A 228 -0.35 14.82 16.39
CA ILE A 228 -0.77 15.47 17.63
C ILE A 228 0.27 16.55 17.94
N GLU A 229 -0.15 17.81 17.98
CA GLU A 229 0.70 18.96 18.34
C GLU A 229 0.88 19.07 19.87
#